data_5f22c8eea329eb49b9be641d0db499d8
#
_entry.id   5f22c8eea329eb49b9be641d0db499d8
#
_cell.length_a   1.000
_cell.length_b   1.000
_cell.length_c   1.000
_cell.angle_alpha   90.00
_cell.angle_beta   90.00
_cell.angle_gamma   90.00
#
_symmetry.space_group_name_H-M   'P 1'
#
loop_
_entity.id
_entity.type
_entity.pdbx_description
1 polymer ?
#
loop_
_entity_poly.entity_id
_entity_poly.type
_entity_poly.pdbx_seq_one_letter_code
_entity_poly.pdbx_strand_id
1 'polypeptide(L)'
;KKTINVKGKNMAYVEMGEGDPIVFQHGNPTSSYLWRNIMPHLADQGRCIAIDLIGMGDSDKLEGSGPDRYTLLEHRDYFDAALETLSVGQDVTFVIHDWGSALGFDWANRHRDSVKGICYMESIVKPVSWDDWPEAARGVFQGFRSPAGDEMILDKNVFVERVLPGSVLRELTEQEMEVYRRPFLSSGEDRRPTLTWPRQIPIEGEPLEVVELVQSYADWLCQSKVPKLFINADPGAILIGPQREFCRSWPNQTEVTVPGNHFLQEDSPDEIGQAIASWLKGIS
;
A
#
# COMPACT_ATOMS: atom_id res chain seq x y z
N LYS A 1 -12.53 -1.69 -14.94
CA LYS A 1 -11.26 -0.95 -14.87
C LYS A 1 -10.96 -0.25 -16.18
N LYS A 2 -10.22 0.86 -16.09
CA LYS A 2 -9.64 1.59 -17.22
C LYS A 2 -8.16 1.23 -17.32
N THR A 3 -7.50 1.64 -18.40
CA THR A 3 -6.08 1.38 -18.64
C THR A 3 -5.41 2.65 -19.15
N ILE A 4 -4.17 2.88 -18.71
CA ILE A 4 -3.27 3.94 -19.20
C ILE A 4 -1.96 3.33 -19.65
N ASN A 5 -1.30 3.93 -20.63
CA ASN A 5 0.05 3.54 -21.03
C ASN A 5 1.06 4.35 -20.22
N VAL A 6 1.90 3.64 -19.48
CA VAL A 6 2.96 4.21 -18.64
C VAL A 6 4.27 3.56 -19.00
N LYS A 7 5.22 4.33 -19.54
CA LYS A 7 6.56 3.83 -19.93
C LYS A 7 6.48 2.60 -20.85
N GLY A 8 5.48 2.54 -21.75
CA GLY A 8 5.26 1.44 -22.69
C GLY A 8 4.57 0.21 -22.11
N LYS A 9 4.10 0.26 -20.86
CA LYS A 9 3.29 -0.79 -20.22
C LYS A 9 1.87 -0.27 -19.95
N ASN A 10 0.89 -1.16 -20.01
CA ASN A 10 -0.47 -0.82 -19.63
C ASN A 10 -0.63 -1.00 -18.12
N MET A 11 -1.02 0.07 -17.44
CA MET A 11 -1.40 0.02 -16.03
C MET A 11 -2.90 0.18 -15.90
N ALA A 12 -3.52 -0.70 -15.15
CA ALA A 12 -4.95 -0.68 -14.89
C ALA A 12 -5.27 0.23 -13.69
N TYR A 13 -6.45 0.84 -13.72
CA TYR A 13 -6.95 1.64 -12.61
C TYR A 13 -8.46 1.66 -12.55
N VAL A 14 -9.00 1.97 -11.38
CA VAL A 14 -10.41 2.25 -11.15
C VAL A 14 -10.55 3.74 -10.87
N GLU A 15 -11.58 4.36 -11.43
CA GLU A 15 -11.87 5.78 -11.24
C GLU A 15 -13.35 5.99 -11.05
N MET A 16 -13.72 6.86 -10.10
CA MET A 16 -15.08 7.30 -9.87
C MET A 16 -15.10 8.69 -9.23
N GLY A 17 -16.21 9.43 -9.41
CA GLY A 17 -16.34 10.80 -8.92
C GLY A 17 -15.58 11.82 -9.76
N GLU A 18 -15.69 13.08 -9.37
CA GLU A 18 -15.07 14.24 -10.03
C GLU A 18 -14.57 15.23 -8.98
N GLY A 19 -13.60 16.08 -9.32
CA GLY A 19 -13.03 17.11 -8.43
C GLY A 19 -11.58 16.84 -8.09
N ASP A 20 -11.16 17.25 -6.89
CA ASP A 20 -9.79 17.05 -6.41
C ASP A 20 -9.44 15.57 -6.33
N PRO A 21 -8.20 15.18 -6.66
CA PRO A 21 -7.82 13.78 -6.70
C PRO A 21 -7.72 13.17 -5.29
N ILE A 22 -8.37 12.01 -5.13
CA ILE A 22 -8.25 11.11 -3.98
C ILE A 22 -7.61 9.82 -4.48
N VAL A 23 -6.33 9.64 -4.21
CA VAL A 23 -5.52 8.53 -4.71
C VAL A 23 -5.49 7.41 -3.70
N PHE A 24 -6.03 6.26 -4.08
CA PHE A 24 -6.01 5.03 -3.29
C PHE A 24 -4.87 4.14 -3.78
N GLN A 25 -3.91 3.84 -2.90
CA GLN A 25 -2.80 2.99 -3.30
C GLN A 25 -2.67 1.78 -2.40
N HIS A 26 -2.77 0.62 -3.04
CA HIS A 26 -2.57 -0.70 -2.44
C HIS A 26 -1.08 -1.07 -2.35
N GLY A 27 -0.80 -2.18 -1.68
CA GLY A 27 0.51 -2.81 -1.62
C GLY A 27 0.48 -4.31 -1.95
N ASN A 28 1.29 -5.09 -1.27
CA ASN A 28 1.49 -6.52 -1.52
C ASN A 28 0.46 -7.39 -0.76
N PRO A 29 -0.19 -8.38 -1.36
CA PRO A 29 -0.17 -8.79 -2.77
C PRO A 29 -1.45 -8.33 -3.51
N THR A 30 -2.00 -7.21 -3.12
CA THR A 30 -3.34 -6.78 -3.52
C THR A 30 -3.36 -5.97 -4.83
N SER A 31 -4.46 -5.29 -5.08
CA SER A 31 -4.70 -4.42 -6.24
C SER A 31 -5.73 -3.36 -5.87
N SER A 32 -6.17 -2.56 -6.84
CA SER A 32 -7.29 -1.64 -6.67
C SER A 32 -8.57 -2.31 -6.14
N TYR A 33 -8.69 -3.62 -6.28
CA TYR A 33 -9.80 -4.41 -5.75
C TYR A 33 -9.97 -4.27 -4.22
N LEU A 34 -8.88 -4.06 -3.50
CA LEU A 34 -8.88 -3.82 -2.06
C LEU A 34 -9.78 -2.64 -1.65
N TRP A 35 -9.91 -1.64 -2.51
CA TRP A 35 -10.63 -0.40 -2.26
C TRP A 35 -12.09 -0.40 -2.72
N ARG A 36 -12.58 -1.51 -3.31
CA ARG A 36 -13.90 -1.62 -3.97
C ARG A 36 -15.07 -1.18 -3.10
N ASN A 37 -15.02 -1.46 -1.81
CA ASN A 37 -16.08 -1.16 -0.85
C ASN A 37 -15.85 0.17 -0.09
N ILE A 38 -14.70 0.83 -0.27
CA ILE A 38 -14.36 2.10 0.37
C ILE A 38 -14.58 3.29 -0.58
N MET A 39 -14.10 3.19 -1.82
CA MET A 39 -14.19 4.27 -2.81
C MET A 39 -15.62 4.79 -3.01
N PRO A 40 -16.69 3.97 -3.02
CA PRO A 40 -18.06 4.47 -3.18
C PRO A 40 -18.50 5.49 -2.13
N HIS A 41 -17.96 5.44 -0.91
CA HIS A 41 -18.25 6.42 0.17
C HIS A 41 -17.70 7.82 -0.13
N LEU A 42 -16.82 7.96 -1.11
CA LEU A 42 -16.05 9.18 -1.38
C LEU A 42 -16.30 9.75 -2.78
N ALA A 43 -17.08 9.05 -3.60
CA ALA A 43 -17.30 9.41 -5.01
C ALA A 43 -18.01 10.76 -5.21
N ASP A 44 -18.67 11.29 -4.19
CA ASP A 44 -19.31 12.61 -4.18
C ASP A 44 -18.41 13.72 -3.62
N GLN A 45 -17.20 13.39 -3.16
CA GLN A 45 -16.27 14.32 -2.50
C GLN A 45 -15.00 14.59 -3.30
N GLY A 46 -14.73 13.84 -4.34
CA GLY A 46 -13.56 14.01 -5.18
C GLY A 46 -13.43 12.96 -6.27
N ARG A 47 -12.38 13.10 -7.07
CA ARG A 47 -12.00 12.15 -8.11
C ARG A 47 -11.21 11.01 -7.48
N CYS A 48 -11.89 9.93 -7.09
CA CYS A 48 -11.28 8.73 -6.53
C CYS A 48 -10.55 7.93 -7.62
N ILE A 49 -9.27 7.65 -7.41
CA ILE A 49 -8.41 6.89 -8.34
C ILE A 49 -7.69 5.80 -7.57
N ALA A 50 -7.86 4.53 -7.97
CA ALA A 50 -7.12 3.39 -7.42
C ALA A 50 -6.32 2.71 -8.54
N ILE A 51 -4.99 2.74 -8.44
CA ILE A 51 -4.09 2.23 -9.48
C ILE A 51 -3.65 0.82 -9.09
N ASP A 52 -3.68 -0.13 -10.04
CA ASP A 52 -2.97 -1.40 -9.90
C ASP A 52 -1.48 -1.16 -10.15
N LEU A 53 -0.63 -1.45 -9.18
CA LEU A 53 0.82 -1.35 -9.33
C LEU A 53 1.31 -2.22 -10.49
N ILE A 54 2.41 -1.79 -11.12
CA ILE A 54 3.02 -2.57 -12.21
C ILE A 54 3.30 -4.01 -11.74
N GLY A 55 2.93 -5.00 -12.55
CA GLY A 55 3.05 -6.42 -12.22
C GLY A 55 1.98 -6.98 -11.29
N MET A 56 1.02 -6.16 -10.84
CA MET A 56 -0.05 -6.53 -9.90
C MET A 56 -1.43 -6.22 -10.47
N GLY A 57 -2.48 -6.85 -9.94
CA GLY A 57 -3.84 -6.66 -10.43
C GLY A 57 -3.95 -6.96 -11.92
N ASP A 58 -4.49 -6.00 -12.68
CA ASP A 58 -4.65 -6.08 -14.13
C ASP A 58 -3.60 -5.25 -14.89
N SER A 59 -2.56 -4.77 -14.21
CA SER A 59 -1.42 -4.09 -14.83
C SER A 59 -0.46 -5.09 -15.48
N ASP A 60 0.21 -4.65 -16.56
CA ASP A 60 1.17 -5.48 -17.28
C ASP A 60 2.31 -5.96 -16.35
N LYS A 61 2.83 -7.14 -16.68
CA LYS A 61 4.09 -7.64 -16.12
C LYS A 61 5.28 -6.99 -16.82
N LEU A 62 6.36 -6.79 -16.06
CA LEU A 62 7.62 -6.33 -16.62
C LEU A 62 8.35 -7.47 -17.33
N GLU A 63 9.04 -7.14 -18.39
CA GLU A 63 9.95 -8.07 -19.06
C GLU A 63 11.24 -8.21 -18.25
N GLY A 64 11.87 -9.35 -18.38
CA GLY A 64 13.03 -9.73 -17.59
C GLY A 64 12.64 -10.32 -16.25
N SER A 65 13.59 -10.92 -15.58
CA SER A 65 13.39 -11.68 -14.35
C SER A 65 14.50 -11.38 -13.34
N GLY A 66 14.26 -11.78 -12.10
CA GLY A 66 15.26 -11.75 -11.05
C GLY A 66 15.03 -10.73 -9.94
N PRO A 67 15.95 -10.70 -8.98
CA PRO A 67 15.75 -9.95 -7.72
C PRO A 67 15.74 -8.42 -7.88
N ASP A 68 16.25 -7.91 -9.00
CA ASP A 68 16.33 -6.47 -9.28
C ASP A 68 15.05 -5.91 -9.93
N ARG A 69 14.02 -6.77 -10.13
CA ARG A 69 12.73 -6.35 -10.69
C ARG A 69 11.72 -6.11 -9.58
N TYR A 70 10.82 -5.17 -9.82
CA TYR A 70 9.74 -4.79 -8.91
C TYR A 70 10.25 -4.24 -7.56
N THR A 71 11.42 -3.59 -7.57
CA THR A 71 11.93 -2.86 -6.40
C THR A 71 11.05 -1.66 -6.07
N LEU A 72 11.17 -1.12 -4.85
CA LEU A 72 10.45 0.11 -4.48
C LEU A 72 10.72 1.25 -5.46
N LEU A 73 11.97 1.44 -5.88
CA LEU A 73 12.32 2.50 -6.83
C LEU A 73 11.73 2.26 -8.22
N GLU A 74 11.68 1.01 -8.70
CA GLU A 74 11.03 0.69 -9.96
C GLU A 74 9.51 0.93 -9.88
N HIS A 75 8.86 0.53 -8.80
CA HIS A 75 7.45 0.83 -8.57
C HIS A 75 7.19 2.32 -8.45
N ARG A 76 8.05 3.07 -7.76
CA ARG A 76 7.96 4.53 -7.66
C ARG A 76 7.98 5.20 -9.03
N ASP A 77 8.89 4.78 -9.90
CA ASP A 77 9.02 5.33 -11.25
C ASP A 77 7.77 5.11 -12.10
N TYR A 78 7.11 3.95 -11.97
CA TYR A 78 5.84 3.66 -12.62
C TYR A 78 4.67 4.40 -11.98
N PHE A 79 4.66 4.49 -10.65
CA PHE A 79 3.63 5.20 -9.91
C PHE A 79 3.62 6.70 -10.20
N ASP A 80 4.78 7.35 -10.15
CA ASP A 80 4.94 8.77 -10.48
C ASP A 80 4.46 9.05 -11.91
N ALA A 81 4.90 8.26 -12.88
CA ALA A 81 4.50 8.39 -14.28
C ALA A 81 3.00 8.10 -14.51
N ALA A 82 2.39 7.21 -13.71
CA ALA A 82 0.96 6.96 -13.76
C ALA A 82 0.16 8.17 -13.23
N LEU A 83 0.60 8.77 -12.11
CA LEU A 83 -0.03 9.98 -11.56
C LEU A 83 0.07 11.14 -12.55
N GLU A 84 1.23 11.35 -13.16
CA GLU A 84 1.42 12.36 -14.21
C GLU A 84 0.48 12.13 -15.41
N THR A 85 0.39 10.90 -15.91
CA THR A 85 -0.48 10.51 -17.03
C THR A 85 -1.96 10.75 -16.70
N LEU A 86 -2.35 10.55 -15.44
CA LEU A 86 -3.70 10.78 -14.93
C LEU A 86 -3.96 12.25 -14.55
N SER A 87 -2.99 13.14 -14.76
CA SER A 87 -3.05 14.56 -14.40
C SER A 87 -3.29 14.77 -12.90
N VAL A 88 -2.69 13.95 -12.06
CA VAL A 88 -2.70 14.07 -10.60
C VAL A 88 -1.46 14.84 -10.16
N GLY A 89 -1.61 16.06 -9.67
CA GLY A 89 -0.46 16.90 -9.33
C GLY A 89 -0.73 18.07 -8.38
N GLN A 90 -2.00 18.33 -8.04
CA GLN A 90 -2.39 19.40 -7.11
C GLN A 90 -3.56 18.93 -6.23
N ASP A 91 -3.63 19.45 -5.01
CA ASP A 91 -4.68 19.18 -4.03
C ASP A 91 -4.95 17.69 -3.79
N VAL A 92 -3.86 16.90 -3.83
CA VAL A 92 -3.91 15.44 -3.77
C VAL A 92 -4.19 14.97 -2.35
N THR A 93 -5.24 14.17 -2.17
CA THR A 93 -5.44 13.39 -0.96
C THR A 93 -5.03 11.96 -1.21
N PHE A 94 -4.15 11.42 -0.38
CA PHE A 94 -3.75 10.02 -0.42
C PHE A 94 -4.57 9.18 0.56
N VAL A 95 -4.97 7.98 0.14
CA VAL A 95 -5.52 6.90 0.97
C VAL A 95 -4.66 5.67 0.72
N ILE A 96 -3.78 5.36 1.65
CA ILE A 96 -2.62 4.47 1.42
C ILE A 96 -2.52 3.36 2.46
N HIS A 97 -2.04 2.21 1.97
CA HIS A 97 -1.90 0.99 2.75
C HIS A 97 -0.66 0.23 2.33
N ASP A 98 0.00 -0.46 3.27
CA ASP A 98 1.16 -1.35 3.02
C ASP A 98 2.24 -0.63 2.18
N TRP A 99 2.75 -1.22 1.11
CA TRP A 99 3.72 -0.59 0.21
C TRP A 99 3.18 0.62 -0.54
N GLY A 100 1.86 0.68 -0.75
CA GLY A 100 1.23 1.90 -1.25
C GLY A 100 1.44 3.09 -0.33
N SER A 101 1.65 2.86 0.97
CA SER A 101 2.00 3.93 1.90
C SER A 101 3.42 4.45 1.68
N ALA A 102 4.40 3.58 1.43
CA ALA A 102 5.76 4.03 1.12
C ALA A 102 5.79 4.88 -0.16
N LEU A 103 5.05 4.47 -1.20
CA LEU A 103 4.92 5.24 -2.44
C LEU A 103 4.22 6.59 -2.22
N GLY A 104 3.10 6.60 -1.50
CA GLY A 104 2.34 7.82 -1.24
C GLY A 104 3.05 8.79 -0.31
N PHE A 105 3.70 8.32 0.75
CA PHE A 105 4.50 9.16 1.65
C PHE A 105 5.73 9.75 0.94
N ASP A 106 6.43 8.95 0.11
CA ASP A 106 7.57 9.43 -0.67
C ASP A 106 7.14 10.50 -1.68
N TRP A 107 6.04 10.24 -2.42
CA TRP A 107 5.50 11.23 -3.34
C TRP A 107 5.12 12.53 -2.60
N ALA A 108 4.41 12.42 -1.50
CA ALA A 108 3.98 13.55 -0.69
C ALA A 108 5.19 14.34 -0.15
N ASN A 109 6.24 13.66 0.29
CA ASN A 109 7.48 14.30 0.76
C ASN A 109 8.20 15.08 -0.35
N ARG A 110 8.17 14.58 -1.58
CA ARG A 110 8.77 15.26 -2.76
C ARG A 110 7.89 16.38 -3.33
N HIS A 111 6.57 16.37 -3.06
CA HIS A 111 5.58 17.30 -3.63
C HIS A 111 4.72 17.96 -2.54
N ARG A 112 5.35 18.45 -1.47
CA ARG A 112 4.70 18.90 -0.22
C ARG A 112 3.58 19.92 -0.42
N ASP A 113 3.75 20.83 -1.38
CA ASP A 113 2.79 21.91 -1.68
C ASP A 113 1.59 21.42 -2.51
N SER A 114 1.64 20.19 -3.00
CA SER A 114 0.58 19.56 -3.80
C SER A 114 -0.33 18.65 -2.99
N VAL A 115 -0.04 18.43 -1.70
CA VAL A 115 -0.75 17.48 -0.85
C VAL A 115 -1.79 18.19 0.02
N LYS A 116 -3.06 17.81 -0.16
CA LYS A 116 -4.18 18.29 0.63
C LYS A 116 -4.31 17.51 1.95
N GLY A 117 -4.09 16.19 1.95
CA GLY A 117 -4.18 15.35 3.12
C GLY A 117 -3.70 13.92 2.89
N ILE A 118 -3.46 13.19 3.97
CA ILE A 118 -3.00 11.80 3.92
C ILE A 118 -3.80 10.95 4.90
N CYS A 119 -4.59 10.01 4.38
CA CYS A 119 -5.17 8.91 5.15
C CYS A 119 -4.28 7.69 4.99
N TYR A 120 -3.89 7.07 6.09
CA TYR A 120 -3.02 5.90 6.06
C TYR A 120 -3.45 4.84 7.07
N MET A 121 -3.15 3.58 6.76
CA MET A 121 -3.49 2.44 7.57
C MET A 121 -2.51 1.29 7.29
N GLU A 122 -2.12 0.54 8.32
CA GLU A 122 -1.19 -0.61 8.23
C GLU A 122 -0.03 -0.33 7.27
N SER A 123 0.77 0.68 7.59
CA SER A 123 1.70 1.39 6.71
C SER A 123 3.16 1.17 7.09
N ILE A 124 4.07 1.37 6.13
CA ILE A 124 5.53 1.40 6.34
C ILE A 124 5.92 2.82 6.76
N VAL A 125 6.10 3.05 8.04
CA VAL A 125 6.22 4.40 8.62
C VAL A 125 7.62 4.80 9.01
N LYS A 126 8.49 3.83 9.24
CA LYS A 126 9.92 4.00 9.58
C LYS A 126 10.71 2.73 9.27
N PRO A 127 12.04 2.80 9.14
CA PRO A 127 12.88 1.61 9.20
C PRO A 127 12.72 0.89 10.55
N VAL A 128 12.85 -0.42 10.55
CA VAL A 128 12.63 -1.27 11.73
C VAL A 128 13.79 -2.25 11.92
N SER A 129 13.88 -2.81 13.13
CA SER A 129 14.67 -4.00 13.43
C SER A 129 13.80 -5.25 13.41
N TRP A 130 14.41 -6.44 13.47
CA TRP A 130 13.66 -7.67 13.68
C TRP A 130 12.95 -7.71 15.04
N ASP A 131 13.46 -6.99 16.04
CA ASP A 131 12.79 -6.90 17.34
C ASP A 131 11.54 -6.01 17.29
N ASP A 132 11.51 -5.00 16.41
CA ASP A 132 10.33 -4.19 16.14
C ASP A 132 9.32 -4.89 15.23
N TRP A 133 9.75 -5.90 14.45
CA TRP A 133 8.87 -6.64 13.55
C TRP A 133 7.95 -7.57 14.33
N PRO A 134 6.65 -7.68 13.96
CA PRO A 134 5.69 -8.53 14.67
C PRO A 134 6.19 -9.97 14.84
N GLU A 135 6.23 -10.46 16.06
CA GLU A 135 6.79 -11.77 16.39
C GLU A 135 6.12 -12.90 15.61
N ALA A 136 4.79 -12.87 15.49
CA ALA A 136 4.02 -13.87 14.77
C ALA A 136 4.36 -13.95 13.27
N ALA A 137 4.80 -12.84 12.66
CA ALA A 137 5.16 -12.76 11.24
C ALA A 137 6.67 -12.94 11.00
N ARG A 138 7.52 -12.80 12.03
CA ARG A 138 8.98 -12.75 11.90
C ARG A 138 9.54 -13.95 11.12
N GLY A 139 9.18 -15.15 11.51
CA GLY A 139 9.72 -16.37 10.87
C GLY A 139 9.38 -16.49 9.39
N VAL A 140 8.16 -16.16 8.99
CA VAL A 140 7.76 -16.25 7.58
C VAL A 140 8.44 -15.17 6.74
N PHE A 141 8.59 -13.95 7.26
CA PHE A 141 9.29 -12.86 6.56
C PHE A 141 10.80 -13.08 6.46
N GLN A 142 11.43 -13.65 7.49
CA GLN A 142 12.81 -14.13 7.40
C GLN A 142 12.96 -15.20 6.31
N GLY A 143 12.00 -16.11 6.20
CA GLY A 143 11.95 -17.11 5.13
C GLY A 143 11.89 -16.46 3.73
N PHE A 144 11.03 -15.50 3.51
CA PHE A 144 10.92 -14.76 2.23
C PHE A 144 12.22 -14.04 1.85
N ARG A 145 12.94 -13.51 2.83
CA ARG A 145 14.21 -12.80 2.64
C ARG A 145 15.42 -13.73 2.51
N SER A 146 15.27 -15.02 2.77
CA SER A 146 16.28 -16.05 2.58
C SER A 146 16.23 -16.66 1.18
N PRO A 147 17.18 -17.52 0.79
CA PRO A 147 17.10 -18.32 -0.45
C PRO A 147 15.85 -19.18 -0.57
N ALA A 148 15.24 -19.60 0.56
CA ALA A 148 13.98 -20.36 0.55
C ALA A 148 12.78 -19.54 0.04
N GLY A 149 12.88 -18.21 0.01
CA GLY A 149 11.82 -17.32 -0.45
C GLY A 149 11.40 -17.57 -1.90
N ASP A 150 12.34 -17.98 -2.76
CA ASP A 150 12.03 -18.29 -4.15
C ASP A 150 11.06 -19.48 -4.23
N GLU A 151 11.32 -20.58 -3.55
CA GLU A 151 10.41 -21.72 -3.48
C GLU A 151 9.08 -21.35 -2.79
N MET A 152 9.13 -20.61 -1.69
CA MET A 152 7.93 -20.24 -0.94
C MET A 152 6.97 -19.39 -1.77
N ILE A 153 7.48 -18.48 -2.58
CA ILE A 153 6.64 -17.54 -3.33
C ILE A 153 6.52 -17.90 -4.79
N LEU A 154 7.64 -18.06 -5.51
CA LEU A 154 7.57 -18.28 -6.95
C LEU A 154 6.91 -19.62 -7.28
N ASP A 155 7.20 -20.67 -6.48
CA ASP A 155 6.62 -22.00 -6.71
C ASP A 155 5.30 -22.21 -5.96
N LYS A 156 5.24 -21.85 -4.66
CA LYS A 156 4.13 -22.19 -3.77
C LYS A 156 3.12 -21.05 -3.54
N ASN A 157 3.40 -19.83 -4.02
CA ASN A 157 2.52 -18.66 -3.88
C ASN A 157 2.08 -18.36 -2.43
N VAL A 158 2.95 -18.61 -1.46
CA VAL A 158 2.62 -18.56 -0.02
C VAL A 158 2.05 -17.20 0.39
N PHE A 159 2.50 -16.10 -0.24
CA PHE A 159 2.01 -14.77 0.13
C PHE A 159 0.51 -14.63 -0.15
N VAL A 160 0.06 -15.02 -1.34
CA VAL A 160 -1.36 -14.95 -1.75
C VAL A 160 -2.19 -16.04 -1.07
N GLU A 161 -1.65 -17.26 -0.97
CA GLU A 161 -2.45 -18.40 -0.50
C GLU A 161 -2.53 -18.52 1.02
N ARG A 162 -1.61 -17.90 1.77
CA ARG A 162 -1.56 -18.03 3.23
C ARG A 162 -1.46 -16.70 3.96
N VAL A 163 -0.55 -15.80 3.54
CA VAL A 163 -0.36 -14.54 4.27
C VAL A 163 -1.58 -13.64 4.10
N LEU A 164 -2.07 -13.48 2.88
CA LEU A 164 -3.25 -12.66 2.61
C LEU A 164 -4.48 -13.11 3.43
N PRO A 165 -5.00 -14.36 3.28
CA PRO A 165 -6.18 -14.76 4.05
C PRO A 165 -5.92 -14.86 5.56
N GLY A 166 -4.69 -15.15 5.98
CA GLY A 166 -4.30 -15.17 7.39
C GLY A 166 -4.18 -13.79 8.03
N SER A 167 -4.24 -12.72 7.23
CA SER A 167 -4.12 -11.33 7.68
C SER A 167 -5.43 -10.54 7.52
N VAL A 168 -6.56 -11.23 7.47
CA VAL A 168 -7.93 -10.71 7.51
C VAL A 168 -8.64 -11.36 8.68
N LEU A 169 -9.51 -10.67 9.41
CA LEU A 169 -10.26 -11.22 10.55
C LEU A 169 -11.41 -12.11 10.07
N ARG A 170 -12.11 -11.68 9.01
CA ARG A 170 -13.16 -12.49 8.39
C ARG A 170 -12.57 -13.53 7.43
N GLU A 171 -13.34 -14.51 7.07
CA GLU A 171 -12.98 -15.41 5.98
C GLU A 171 -13.24 -14.74 4.63
N LEU A 172 -12.24 -14.75 3.75
CA LEU A 172 -12.41 -14.32 2.35
C LEU A 172 -13.15 -15.43 1.58
N THR A 173 -14.13 -15.03 0.79
CA THR A 173 -14.83 -15.98 -0.10
C THR A 173 -13.89 -16.46 -1.21
N GLU A 174 -14.20 -17.63 -1.79
CA GLU A 174 -13.40 -18.14 -2.93
C GLU A 174 -13.39 -17.17 -4.12
N GLN A 175 -14.48 -16.47 -4.35
CA GLN A 175 -14.56 -15.46 -5.41
C GLN A 175 -13.61 -14.26 -5.15
N GLU A 176 -13.49 -13.81 -3.91
CA GLU A 176 -12.53 -12.77 -3.53
C GLU A 176 -11.09 -13.29 -3.69
N MET A 177 -10.84 -14.51 -3.24
CA MET A 177 -9.52 -15.14 -3.39
C MET A 177 -9.13 -15.35 -4.86
N GLU A 178 -10.08 -15.72 -5.74
CA GLU A 178 -9.84 -15.81 -7.19
C GLU A 178 -9.38 -14.49 -7.78
N VAL A 179 -9.95 -13.34 -7.36
CA VAL A 179 -9.51 -12.03 -7.82
C VAL A 179 -8.08 -11.73 -7.38
N TYR A 180 -7.72 -12.04 -6.14
CA TYR A 180 -6.37 -11.83 -5.62
C TYR A 180 -5.34 -12.77 -6.23
N ARG A 181 -5.72 -14.03 -6.53
CA ARG A 181 -4.86 -15.03 -7.17
C ARG A 181 -4.57 -14.75 -8.63
N ARG A 182 -5.55 -14.16 -9.35
CA ARG A 182 -5.50 -14.02 -10.81
C ARG A 182 -4.18 -13.47 -11.37
N PRO A 183 -3.55 -12.43 -10.80
CA PRO A 183 -2.28 -11.91 -11.30
C PRO A 183 -1.09 -12.85 -11.09
N PHE A 184 -1.24 -13.87 -10.25
CA PHE A 184 -0.17 -14.74 -9.75
C PHE A 184 -0.44 -16.23 -9.96
N LEU A 185 -1.30 -16.58 -10.92
CA LEU A 185 -1.64 -17.97 -11.25
C LEU A 185 -0.43 -18.72 -11.81
N SER A 186 0.31 -18.11 -12.73
CA SER A 186 1.51 -18.72 -13.28
C SER A 186 2.64 -18.70 -12.24
N SER A 187 3.25 -19.86 -12.02
CA SER A 187 4.44 -19.97 -11.17
C SER A 187 5.66 -19.27 -11.79
N GLY A 188 6.65 -18.99 -10.97
CA GLY A 188 7.88 -18.32 -11.40
C GLY A 188 7.76 -16.79 -11.41
N GLU A 189 8.28 -16.15 -12.43
CA GLU A 189 8.49 -14.70 -12.47
C GLU A 189 7.20 -13.87 -12.46
N ASP A 190 6.04 -14.42 -12.81
CA ASP A 190 4.76 -13.74 -12.66
C ASP A 190 4.43 -13.41 -11.19
N ARG A 191 5.03 -14.16 -10.25
CA ARG A 191 4.92 -13.96 -8.80
C ARG A 191 6.06 -13.12 -8.23
N ARG A 192 7.01 -12.66 -9.03
CA ARG A 192 8.17 -11.88 -8.59
C ARG A 192 7.78 -10.64 -7.76
N PRO A 193 6.74 -9.85 -8.09
CA PRO A 193 6.35 -8.71 -7.27
C PRO A 193 6.11 -9.10 -5.81
N THR A 194 5.40 -10.22 -5.56
CA THR A 194 5.05 -10.66 -4.22
C THR A 194 6.23 -11.20 -3.41
N LEU A 195 7.36 -11.50 -4.07
CA LEU A 195 8.63 -11.86 -3.44
C LEU A 195 9.55 -10.65 -3.24
N THR A 196 9.63 -9.76 -4.23
CA THR A 196 10.50 -8.59 -4.10
C THR A 196 10.03 -7.67 -2.98
N TRP A 197 8.73 -7.43 -2.83
CA TRP A 197 8.19 -6.59 -1.78
C TRP A 197 8.65 -6.95 -0.36
N PRO A 198 8.54 -8.20 0.15
CA PRO A 198 9.07 -8.53 1.48
C PRO A 198 10.59 -8.39 1.58
N ARG A 199 11.33 -8.52 0.47
CA ARG A 199 12.78 -8.31 0.44
C ARG A 199 13.18 -6.83 0.47
N GLN A 200 12.27 -5.94 0.11
CA GLN A 200 12.45 -4.48 0.14
C GLN A 200 12.12 -3.85 1.49
N ILE A 201 11.48 -4.56 2.43
CA ILE A 201 11.15 -3.99 3.74
C ILE A 201 12.43 -3.52 4.43
N PRO A 202 12.52 -2.25 4.90
CA PRO A 202 13.74 -1.70 5.48
C PRO A 202 13.97 -2.24 6.90
N ILE A 203 14.51 -3.44 6.98
CA ILE A 203 14.82 -4.15 8.24
C ILE A 203 16.33 -4.28 8.41
N GLU A 204 16.85 -4.00 9.60
CA GLU A 204 18.27 -4.06 9.95
C GLU A 204 19.18 -3.23 9.02
N GLY A 205 18.65 -2.11 8.53
CA GLY A 205 19.40 -1.20 7.67
C GLY A 205 19.46 -1.59 6.20
N GLU A 206 18.71 -2.62 5.78
CA GLU A 206 18.74 -3.13 4.40
C GLU A 206 17.33 -3.30 3.80
N PRO A 207 17.15 -3.04 2.49
CA PRO A 207 18.12 -2.44 1.55
C PRO A 207 18.38 -0.95 1.87
N LEU A 208 19.64 -0.51 1.75
CA LEU A 208 20.03 0.84 2.17
C LEU A 208 19.22 1.95 1.46
N GLU A 209 19.02 1.84 0.16
CA GLU A 209 18.25 2.82 -0.62
C GLU A 209 16.80 2.96 -0.15
N VAL A 210 16.19 1.85 0.31
CA VAL A 210 14.83 1.86 0.86
C VAL A 210 14.83 2.44 2.28
N VAL A 211 15.83 2.10 3.08
CA VAL A 211 16.02 2.68 4.42
C VAL A 211 16.13 4.20 4.34
N GLU A 212 16.96 4.73 3.44
CA GLU A 212 17.16 6.17 3.26
C GLU A 212 15.87 6.87 2.79
N LEU A 213 15.15 6.27 1.83
CA LEU A 213 13.88 6.78 1.34
C LEU A 213 12.82 6.83 2.44
N VAL A 214 12.65 5.71 3.17
CA VAL A 214 11.69 5.59 4.27
C VAL A 214 12.04 6.55 5.41
N GLN A 215 13.31 6.67 5.77
CA GLN A 215 13.76 7.62 6.79
C GLN A 215 13.46 9.07 6.38
N SER A 216 13.68 9.41 5.11
CA SER A 216 13.42 10.76 4.60
C SER A 216 11.97 11.20 4.77
N TYR A 217 11.00 10.36 4.39
CA TYR A 217 9.61 10.74 4.60
C TYR A 217 9.17 10.62 6.06
N ALA A 218 9.74 9.70 6.83
CA ALA A 218 9.48 9.58 8.26
C ALA A 218 9.87 10.86 9.02
N ASP A 219 11.05 11.41 8.74
CA ASP A 219 11.53 12.67 9.31
C ASP A 219 10.63 13.86 8.93
N TRP A 220 10.19 13.92 7.68
CA TRP A 220 9.24 14.93 7.23
C TRP A 220 7.88 14.80 7.93
N LEU A 221 7.32 13.59 8.02
CA LEU A 221 6.01 13.36 8.65
C LEU A 221 5.99 13.74 10.13
N CYS A 222 7.10 13.58 10.85
CA CYS A 222 7.25 14.01 12.23
C CYS A 222 7.09 15.53 12.43
N GLN A 223 7.26 16.33 11.39
CA GLN A 223 7.19 17.80 11.44
C GLN A 223 6.08 18.37 10.56
N SER A 224 5.53 17.58 9.66
CA SER A 224 4.57 18.02 8.65
C SER A 224 3.22 18.34 9.27
N LYS A 225 2.71 19.53 8.92
CA LYS A 225 1.36 19.99 9.28
C LYS A 225 0.27 19.59 8.27
N VAL A 226 0.62 18.82 7.23
CA VAL A 226 -0.36 18.22 6.33
C VAL A 226 -1.38 17.47 7.17
N PRO A 227 -2.70 17.67 6.95
CA PRO A 227 -3.73 16.92 7.66
C PRO A 227 -3.57 15.41 7.47
N LYS A 228 -3.62 14.67 8.56
CA LYS A 228 -3.50 13.21 8.54
C LYS A 228 -4.71 12.55 9.18
N LEU A 229 -5.15 11.44 8.59
CA LEU A 229 -6.08 10.51 9.19
C LEU A 229 -5.37 9.17 9.38
N PHE A 230 -5.17 8.77 10.61
CA PHE A 230 -4.68 7.44 10.95
C PHE A 230 -5.87 6.51 11.20
N ILE A 231 -6.09 5.56 10.30
CA ILE A 231 -7.02 4.45 10.55
C ILE A 231 -6.23 3.35 11.25
N ASN A 232 -6.40 3.27 12.55
CA ASN A 232 -5.76 2.28 13.40
C ASN A 232 -6.56 0.97 13.36
N ALA A 233 -5.91 -0.11 12.94
CA ALA A 233 -6.51 -1.46 12.99
C ALA A 233 -6.39 -2.05 14.40
N ASP A 234 -7.44 -2.70 14.88
CA ASP A 234 -7.44 -3.47 16.12
C ASP A 234 -7.83 -4.93 15.82
N PRO A 235 -6.92 -5.90 16.03
CA PRO A 235 -5.58 -5.79 16.64
C PRO A 235 -4.50 -5.15 15.75
N GLY A 236 -4.67 -5.13 14.41
CA GLY A 236 -3.64 -4.73 13.47
C GLY A 236 -2.54 -5.79 13.31
N ALA A 237 -1.55 -5.50 12.46
CA ALA A 237 -0.44 -6.40 12.20
C ALA A 237 0.93 -5.71 12.20
N ILE A 238 1.14 -4.65 11.40
CA ILE A 238 2.43 -3.96 11.31
C ILE A 238 2.46 -2.61 12.04
N LEU A 239 1.35 -1.89 12.12
CA LEU A 239 1.25 -0.67 12.94
C LEU A 239 0.83 -1.03 14.38
N ILE A 240 1.69 -1.76 15.06
CA ILE A 240 1.56 -2.15 16.47
C ILE A 240 2.78 -1.68 17.25
N GLY A 241 2.70 -1.67 18.59
CA GLY A 241 3.84 -1.33 19.45
C GLY A 241 4.55 -0.04 19.04
N PRO A 242 5.89 -0.07 18.88
CA PRO A 242 6.69 1.12 18.58
C PRO A 242 6.31 1.84 17.29
N GLN A 243 5.87 1.14 16.26
CA GLN A 243 5.45 1.73 14.99
C GLN A 243 4.16 2.52 15.15
N ARG A 244 3.18 1.99 15.90
CA ARG A 244 1.93 2.67 16.23
C ARG A 244 2.18 3.94 17.05
N GLU A 245 3.01 3.87 18.08
CA GLU A 245 3.37 5.02 18.90
C GLU A 245 4.13 6.10 18.11
N PHE A 246 4.97 5.67 17.16
CA PHE A 246 5.64 6.59 16.24
C PHE A 246 4.63 7.38 15.40
N CYS A 247 3.65 6.72 14.80
CA CYS A 247 2.58 7.40 14.05
C CYS A 247 1.77 8.36 14.92
N ARG A 248 1.46 7.98 16.16
CA ARG A 248 0.71 8.82 17.11
C ARG A 248 1.43 10.10 17.48
N SER A 249 2.76 10.15 17.33
CA SER A 249 3.55 11.35 17.58
C SER A 249 3.45 12.42 16.47
N TRP A 250 2.88 12.09 15.31
CA TRP A 250 2.80 13.01 14.17
C TRP A 250 1.81 14.15 14.41
N PRO A 251 2.17 15.39 14.04
CA PRO A 251 1.29 16.54 14.24
C PRO A 251 0.12 16.55 13.24
N ASN A 252 -0.93 17.30 13.60
CA ASN A 252 -2.14 17.51 12.79
C ASN A 252 -2.77 16.19 12.30
N GLN A 253 -3.06 15.31 13.24
CA GLN A 253 -3.57 13.97 12.98
C GLN A 253 -4.86 13.70 13.73
N THR A 254 -5.81 13.10 13.03
CA THR A 254 -6.99 12.43 13.61
C THR A 254 -6.75 10.93 13.60
N GLU A 255 -7.13 10.23 14.66
CA GLU A 255 -7.08 8.77 14.73
C GLU A 255 -8.49 8.20 14.85
N VAL A 256 -8.79 7.17 14.07
CA VAL A 256 -10.01 6.37 14.16
C VAL A 256 -9.60 4.90 14.23
N THR A 257 -10.11 4.18 15.23
CA THR A 257 -9.84 2.74 15.38
C THR A 257 -11.00 1.93 14.82
N VAL A 258 -10.67 0.93 13.99
CA VAL A 258 -11.63 -0.02 13.44
C VAL A 258 -11.19 -1.46 13.72
N PRO A 259 -12.12 -2.42 13.84
CA PRO A 259 -11.76 -3.83 13.86
C PRO A 259 -11.02 -4.19 12.57
N GLY A 260 -9.88 -4.88 12.66
CA GLY A 260 -9.15 -5.28 11.47
C GLY A 260 -7.76 -5.85 11.78
N ASN A 261 -7.27 -6.64 10.84
CA ASN A 261 -5.89 -7.09 10.80
C ASN A 261 -5.14 -6.28 9.71
N HIS A 262 -4.11 -6.84 9.07
CA HIS A 262 -3.32 -6.11 8.07
C HIS A 262 -4.19 -5.60 6.89
N PHE A 263 -5.09 -6.42 6.37
CA PHE A 263 -6.01 -6.03 5.29
C PHE A 263 -7.37 -5.57 5.86
N LEU A 264 -7.35 -4.58 6.75
CA LEU A 264 -8.54 -4.05 7.44
C LEU A 264 -9.62 -3.52 6.50
N GLN A 265 -9.29 -3.24 5.25
CA GLN A 265 -10.24 -2.87 4.20
C GLN A 265 -11.23 -4.00 3.88
N GLU A 266 -10.83 -5.24 4.13
CA GLU A 266 -11.70 -6.41 4.00
C GLU A 266 -12.55 -6.65 5.26
N ASP A 267 -12.09 -6.15 6.40
CA ASP A 267 -12.76 -6.34 7.69
C ASP A 267 -13.80 -5.24 7.99
N SER A 268 -13.43 -3.97 7.75
CA SER A 268 -14.21 -2.78 8.16
C SER A 268 -14.31 -1.73 7.04
N PRO A 269 -14.73 -2.08 5.82
CA PRO A 269 -14.73 -1.14 4.70
C PRO A 269 -15.67 0.05 4.90
N ASP A 270 -16.84 -0.15 5.49
CA ASP A 270 -17.83 0.91 5.69
C ASP A 270 -17.37 1.92 6.74
N GLU A 271 -16.82 1.45 7.85
CA GLU A 271 -16.28 2.28 8.92
C GLU A 271 -15.10 3.12 8.40
N ILE A 272 -14.22 2.51 7.61
CA ILE A 272 -13.10 3.21 6.97
C ILE A 272 -13.63 4.27 6.00
N GLY A 273 -14.56 3.91 5.12
CA GLY A 273 -15.14 4.82 4.13
C GLY A 273 -15.80 6.03 4.79
N GLN A 274 -16.61 5.80 5.82
CA GLN A 274 -17.28 6.85 6.59
C GLN A 274 -16.29 7.74 7.34
N ALA A 275 -15.25 7.17 7.93
CA ALA A 275 -14.22 7.93 8.63
C ALA A 275 -13.47 8.87 7.67
N ILE A 276 -13.08 8.37 6.50
CA ILE A 276 -12.40 9.18 5.47
C ILE A 276 -13.34 10.28 4.96
N ALA A 277 -14.60 9.94 4.65
CA ALA A 277 -15.59 10.89 4.16
C ALA A 277 -15.86 12.02 5.17
N SER A 278 -15.92 11.70 6.46
CA SER A 278 -16.08 12.69 7.53
C SER A 278 -14.84 13.59 7.67
N TRP A 279 -13.65 13.00 7.63
CA TRP A 279 -12.39 13.73 7.74
C TRP A 279 -12.14 14.67 6.57
N LEU A 280 -12.43 14.25 5.34
CA LEU A 280 -12.30 15.08 4.13
C LEU A 280 -13.10 16.38 4.24
N LYS A 281 -14.32 16.35 4.77
CA LYS A 281 -15.15 17.55 4.99
C LYS A 281 -14.51 18.55 5.96
N GLY A 282 -13.64 18.08 6.83
CA GLY A 282 -12.95 18.92 7.82
C GLY A 282 -11.65 19.56 7.32
N ILE A 283 -11.09 19.08 6.21
CA ILE A 283 -9.83 19.58 5.64
C ILE A 283 -10.02 20.34 4.30
N SER A 284 -11.27 20.57 3.93
CA SER A 284 -11.67 21.25 2.68
C SER A 284 -11.36 22.74 2.72
#